data_12b245f2fb837ef2eec70f88a4ac888f
#
_entry.id   12b245f2fb837ef2eec70f88a4ac888f
#
_cell.length_a   1.000
_cell.length_b   1.000
_cell.length_c   1.000
_cell.angle_alpha   90.00
_cell.angle_beta   90.00
_cell.angle_gamma   90.00
#
_symmetry.space_group_name_H-M   'P 1'
#
loop_
_entity.id
_entity.type
_entity.pdbx_description
1 polymer ?
#
loop_
_entity_poly.entity_id
_entity_poly.type
_entity_poly.pdbx_seq_one_letter_code
_entity_poly.pdbx_strand_id
1 'polypeptide(L)'
;TPKGLWYKSPTGKIIETDELGKNFYVSPEDGYHVRIGSKEYFEMLYDNNKFTELDIKVTSKDPLKFIDNKAYTDRLKSAQSKTNLKDAIRTAVGKSKGKKIVIACMDFSFIGGSMGSVVGEKIARAADYALDKKLPFMIISKSGGARMMEAALSLMQLAKTSAKLAQLA
;
A
#
# COMPACT_ATOMS: atom_id res chain seq x y z
N THR A 1 -5.86 28.03 9.93
CA THR A 1 -4.66 27.19 10.17
C THR A 1 -4.39 26.37 8.91
N PRO A 2 -3.18 26.34 8.33
CA PRO A 2 -2.88 25.51 7.18
C PRO A 2 -3.21 24.04 7.49
N LYS A 3 -3.94 23.39 6.58
CA LYS A 3 -4.30 21.98 6.73
C LYS A 3 -3.03 21.12 6.70
N GLY A 4 -2.86 20.23 7.68
CA GLY A 4 -1.78 19.25 7.71
C GLY A 4 -0.61 19.56 8.64
N LEU A 5 -0.59 20.69 9.34
CA LEU A 5 0.46 20.99 10.32
C LEU A 5 0.29 20.27 11.66
N TRP A 6 -0.93 19.90 12.01
CA TRP A 6 -1.28 19.31 13.30
C TRP A 6 -2.09 18.05 13.13
N TYR A 7 -1.75 17.04 13.91
CA TYR A 7 -2.49 15.78 14.04
C TYR A 7 -3.15 15.72 15.43
N LYS A 8 -4.43 15.38 15.49
CA LYS A 8 -5.14 15.12 16.75
C LYS A 8 -5.32 13.62 16.92
N SER A 9 -4.73 13.07 17.98
CA SER A 9 -4.88 11.65 18.32
C SER A 9 -6.29 11.34 18.80
N PRO A 10 -6.72 10.06 18.80
CA PRO A 10 -8.01 9.64 19.36
C PRO A 10 -8.14 9.97 20.85
N THR A 11 -7.05 10.10 21.60
CA THR A 11 -7.03 10.50 23.01
C THR A 11 -7.16 12.02 23.20
N GLY A 12 -7.21 12.79 22.09
CA GLY A 12 -7.38 14.24 22.11
C GLY A 12 -6.08 15.04 22.13
N LYS A 13 -4.92 14.40 22.12
CA LYS A 13 -3.62 15.07 22.05
C LYS A 13 -3.38 15.68 20.68
N ILE A 14 -2.77 16.85 20.65
CA ILE A 14 -2.45 17.59 19.41
C ILE A 14 -0.95 17.60 19.26
N ILE A 15 -0.45 17.10 18.13
CA ILE A 15 0.97 16.89 17.86
C ILE A 15 1.29 17.55 16.52
N GLU A 16 2.44 18.18 16.40
CA GLU A 16 2.93 18.70 15.13
C GLU A 16 3.24 17.53 14.17
N THR A 17 2.82 17.65 12.92
CA THR A 17 2.95 16.56 11.92
C THR A 17 4.43 16.23 11.65
N ASP A 18 5.31 17.24 11.68
CA ASP A 18 6.75 17.04 11.49
C ASP A 18 7.40 16.30 12.68
N GLU A 19 6.98 16.62 13.91
CA GLU A 19 7.42 15.89 15.10
C GLU A 19 6.95 14.45 15.07
N LEU A 20 5.68 14.23 14.71
CA LEU A 20 5.11 12.90 14.52
C LEU A 20 5.88 12.08 13.47
N GLY A 21 6.25 12.70 12.35
CA GLY A 21 7.07 12.08 11.31
C GLY A 21 8.46 11.69 11.81
N LYS A 22 9.13 12.57 12.57
CA LYS A 22 10.43 12.28 13.19
C LYS A 22 10.38 11.13 14.19
N ASN A 23 9.23 10.94 14.86
CA ASN A 23 8.98 9.83 15.79
C ASN A 23 8.29 8.63 15.11
N PHE A 24 8.53 8.39 13.82
CA PHE A 24 8.00 7.24 13.06
C PHE A 24 6.49 7.08 13.14
N TYR A 25 5.75 8.19 13.19
CA TYR A 25 4.30 8.25 13.32
C TYR A 25 3.74 7.58 14.58
N VAL A 26 4.55 7.54 15.63
CA VAL A 26 4.11 7.20 16.99
C VAL A 26 4.04 8.48 17.80
N SER A 27 2.91 8.74 18.40
CA SER A 27 2.69 9.92 19.24
C SER A 27 3.59 9.87 20.49
N PRO A 28 4.45 10.85 20.72
CA PRO A 28 5.31 10.88 21.92
C PRO A 28 4.49 11.11 23.19
N GLU A 29 3.29 11.70 23.10
CA GLU A 29 2.45 12.06 24.24
C GLU A 29 1.70 10.87 24.85
N ASP A 30 1.23 9.95 23.99
CA ASP A 30 0.33 8.86 24.40
C ASP A 30 0.67 7.49 23.78
N GLY A 31 1.78 7.40 23.03
CA GLY A 31 2.20 6.17 22.37
C GLY A 31 1.27 5.70 21.26
N TYR A 32 0.32 6.55 20.81
CA TYR A 32 -0.62 6.17 19.76
C TYR A 32 0.08 6.04 18.40
N HIS A 33 -0.10 4.88 17.74
CA HIS A 33 0.42 4.61 16.41
C HIS A 33 -0.54 5.13 15.35
N VAL A 34 -0.12 6.17 14.62
CA VAL A 34 -0.91 6.72 13.51
C VAL A 34 -0.92 5.75 12.34
N ARG A 35 -2.08 5.57 11.72
CA ARG A 35 -2.19 4.76 10.51
C ARG A 35 -1.57 5.49 9.33
N ILE A 36 -0.46 4.97 8.84
CA ILE A 36 0.29 5.51 7.70
C ILE A 36 0.13 4.63 6.46
N GLY A 37 0.50 5.15 5.29
CA GLY A 37 0.43 4.45 4.00
C GLY A 37 1.80 4.16 3.39
N SER A 38 1.79 3.76 2.12
CA SER A 38 3.01 3.43 1.38
C SER A 38 3.98 4.60 1.25
N LYS A 39 3.46 5.84 1.21
CA LYS A 39 4.29 7.05 1.13
C LYS A 39 5.24 7.12 2.33
N GLU A 40 4.68 7.11 3.52
CA GLU A 40 5.42 7.23 4.78
C GLU A 40 6.37 6.03 4.99
N TYR A 41 5.92 4.80 4.66
CA TYR A 41 6.80 3.64 4.73
C TYR A 41 7.99 3.73 3.77
N PHE A 42 7.80 4.21 2.56
CA PHE A 42 8.90 4.38 1.62
C PHE A 42 9.88 5.47 2.06
N GLU A 43 9.38 6.57 2.63
CA GLU A 43 10.21 7.62 3.23
C GLU A 43 11.07 7.10 4.39
N MET A 44 10.52 6.23 5.25
CA MET A 44 11.26 5.64 6.38
C MET A 44 12.25 4.55 5.97
N LEU A 45 11.91 3.75 4.97
CA LEU A 45 12.65 2.53 4.65
C LEU A 45 13.68 2.72 3.54
N TYR A 46 13.45 3.61 2.59
CA TYR A 46 14.41 3.86 1.51
C TYR A 46 15.36 5.00 1.84
N ASP A 47 16.66 4.74 1.64
CA ASP A 47 17.72 5.71 1.86
C ASP A 47 17.46 7.00 1.08
N ASN A 48 17.42 8.14 1.80
CA ASN A 48 17.16 9.46 1.24
C ASN A 48 15.86 9.55 0.41
N ASN A 49 14.87 8.71 0.72
CA ASN A 49 13.61 8.58 -0.03
C ASN A 49 13.83 8.33 -1.54
N LYS A 50 14.91 7.60 -1.89
CA LYS A 50 15.28 7.29 -3.29
C LYS A 50 14.88 5.87 -3.65
N PHE A 51 13.86 5.74 -4.49
CA PHE A 51 13.37 4.47 -5.00
C PHE A 51 12.83 4.60 -6.42
N THR A 52 12.70 3.48 -7.12
CA THR A 52 11.99 3.37 -8.39
C THR A 52 10.70 2.61 -8.17
N GLU A 53 9.56 3.24 -8.43
CA GLU A 53 8.26 2.59 -8.33
C GLU A 53 8.06 1.63 -9.51
N LEU A 54 7.58 0.42 -9.21
CA LEU A 54 7.31 -0.64 -10.17
C LEU A 54 5.82 -0.62 -10.54
N ASP A 55 5.50 -1.02 -11.78
CA ASP A 55 4.12 -1.25 -12.24
C ASP A 55 3.16 -0.08 -12.01
N ILE A 56 3.61 1.16 -12.14
CA ILE A 56 2.84 2.39 -11.90
C ILE A 56 1.56 2.44 -12.74
N LYS A 57 1.58 1.86 -13.95
CA LYS A 57 0.46 1.90 -14.89
C LYS A 57 -0.62 0.85 -14.63
N VAL A 58 -0.33 -0.13 -13.76
CA VAL A 58 -1.30 -1.19 -13.44
C VAL A 58 -2.41 -0.61 -12.56
N THR A 59 -3.64 -0.71 -13.05
CA THR A 59 -4.83 -0.17 -12.39
C THR A 59 -6.00 -1.15 -12.53
N SER A 60 -6.90 -1.16 -11.54
CA SER A 60 -8.10 -1.98 -11.57
C SER A 60 -9.03 -1.57 -12.71
N LYS A 61 -9.62 -2.60 -13.32
CA LYS A 61 -10.76 -2.50 -14.22
C LYS A 61 -11.94 -3.23 -13.57
N ASP A 62 -13.13 -2.94 -14.04
CA ASP A 62 -14.35 -3.63 -13.59
C ASP A 62 -14.81 -4.65 -14.65
N PRO A 63 -14.22 -5.87 -14.69
CA PRO A 63 -14.60 -6.87 -15.68
C PRO A 63 -15.97 -7.48 -15.41
N LEU A 64 -16.47 -7.37 -14.18
CA LEU A 64 -17.74 -7.96 -13.75
C LEU A 64 -18.92 -6.97 -13.86
N LYS A 65 -18.64 -5.69 -14.14
CA LYS A 65 -19.64 -4.60 -14.13
C LYS A 65 -20.44 -4.60 -12.82
N PHE A 66 -19.70 -4.71 -11.70
CA PHE A 66 -20.29 -4.84 -10.37
C PHE A 66 -21.01 -3.55 -9.97
N ILE A 67 -22.26 -3.71 -9.52
CA ILE A 67 -23.09 -2.64 -8.98
C ILE A 67 -23.79 -3.17 -7.73
N ASP A 68 -23.61 -2.44 -6.62
CA ASP A 68 -24.46 -2.51 -5.43
C ASP A 68 -25.23 -1.18 -5.29
N ASN A 69 -25.07 -0.45 -4.19
CA ASN A 69 -25.58 0.92 -4.07
C ASN A 69 -24.83 1.93 -4.96
N LYS A 70 -23.67 1.55 -5.52
CA LYS A 70 -22.84 2.37 -6.38
C LYS A 70 -21.99 1.49 -7.31
N ALA A 71 -21.82 1.91 -8.56
CA ALA A 71 -20.97 1.18 -9.49
C ALA A 71 -19.51 1.10 -9.00
N TYR A 72 -18.86 -0.05 -9.19
CA TYR A 72 -17.47 -0.24 -8.78
C TYR A 72 -16.52 0.73 -9.48
N THR A 73 -16.75 1.05 -10.73
CA THR A 73 -16.01 2.07 -11.49
C THR A 73 -16.03 3.44 -10.80
N ASP A 74 -17.15 3.82 -10.19
CA ASP A 74 -17.27 5.10 -9.47
C ASP A 74 -16.56 5.06 -8.11
N ARG A 75 -16.57 3.88 -7.45
CA ARG A 75 -15.77 3.67 -6.23
C ARG A 75 -14.28 3.78 -6.53
N LEU A 76 -13.82 3.19 -7.63
CA LEU A 76 -12.42 3.30 -8.07
C LEU A 76 -12.02 4.74 -8.33
N LYS A 77 -12.81 5.46 -9.14
CA LYS A 77 -12.56 6.90 -9.44
C LYS A 77 -12.51 7.74 -8.16
N SER A 78 -13.46 7.52 -7.25
CA SER A 78 -13.52 8.24 -5.98
C SER A 78 -12.30 7.93 -5.09
N ALA A 79 -11.90 6.67 -4.99
CA ALA A 79 -10.73 6.27 -4.22
C ALA A 79 -9.43 6.86 -4.82
N GLN A 80 -9.26 6.77 -6.13
CA GLN A 80 -8.11 7.35 -6.84
C GLN A 80 -8.00 8.86 -6.64
N SER A 81 -9.13 9.59 -6.76
CA SER A 81 -9.16 11.05 -6.54
C SER A 81 -8.84 11.44 -5.10
N LYS A 82 -9.33 10.68 -4.11
CA LYS A 82 -9.12 10.97 -2.68
C LYS A 82 -7.71 10.66 -2.20
N THR A 83 -7.11 9.58 -2.72
CA THR A 83 -5.83 9.04 -2.21
C THR A 83 -4.64 9.34 -3.11
N ASN A 84 -4.88 9.74 -4.34
CA ASN A 84 -3.89 9.86 -5.42
C ASN A 84 -3.15 8.53 -5.70
N LEU A 85 -3.74 7.40 -5.32
CA LEU A 85 -3.23 6.05 -5.57
C LEU A 85 -3.95 5.42 -6.76
N LYS A 86 -3.30 4.50 -7.45
CA LYS A 86 -3.92 3.73 -8.54
C LYS A 86 -4.70 2.52 -8.04
N ASP A 87 -4.24 1.91 -6.94
CA ASP A 87 -4.91 0.82 -6.22
C ASP A 87 -4.36 0.73 -4.78
N ALA A 88 -4.81 -0.26 -4.01
CA ALA A 88 -4.51 -0.44 -2.59
C ALA A 88 -3.08 -0.92 -2.31
N ILE A 89 -2.16 -0.84 -3.26
CA ILE A 89 -0.77 -1.24 -3.11
C ILE A 89 0.16 -0.42 -4.00
N ARG A 90 1.35 -0.12 -3.48
CA ARG A 90 2.50 0.35 -4.25
C ARG A 90 3.66 -0.61 -4.10
N THR A 91 4.41 -0.79 -5.18
CA THR A 91 5.62 -1.63 -5.23
C THR A 91 6.79 -0.80 -5.70
N ALA A 92 7.93 -0.95 -5.07
CA ALA A 92 9.11 -0.16 -5.40
C ALA A 92 10.40 -0.94 -5.11
N VAL A 93 11.49 -0.52 -5.74
CA VAL A 93 12.85 -0.99 -5.49
C VAL A 93 13.76 0.19 -5.18
N GLY A 94 14.56 0.06 -4.15
CA GLY A 94 15.50 1.08 -3.70
C GLY A 94 16.54 0.50 -2.76
N LYS A 95 17.37 1.36 -2.17
CA LYS A 95 18.31 0.95 -1.13
C LYS A 95 17.72 1.21 0.25
N SER A 96 17.93 0.29 1.17
CA SER A 96 17.68 0.44 2.60
C SER A 96 18.96 0.07 3.34
N LYS A 97 19.52 1.02 4.08
CA LYS A 97 20.85 0.88 4.73
C LYS A 97 21.92 0.40 3.74
N GLY A 98 21.93 0.98 2.53
CA GLY A 98 22.89 0.68 1.47
C GLY A 98 22.60 -0.59 0.65
N LYS A 99 21.68 -1.47 1.10
CA LYS A 99 21.34 -2.73 0.42
C LYS A 99 20.07 -2.58 -0.42
N LYS A 100 20.08 -3.08 -1.66
CA LYS A 100 18.87 -3.07 -2.50
C LYS A 100 17.81 -4.02 -1.94
N ILE A 101 16.55 -3.57 -1.95
CA ILE A 101 15.38 -4.31 -1.50
C ILE A 101 14.17 -3.95 -2.36
N VAL A 102 13.30 -4.91 -2.59
CA VAL A 102 11.98 -4.70 -3.19
C VAL A 102 10.94 -4.65 -2.07
N ILE A 103 10.11 -3.61 -2.06
CA ILE A 103 9.04 -3.46 -1.06
C ILE A 103 7.69 -3.34 -1.76
N ALA A 104 6.74 -4.17 -1.34
CA ALA A 104 5.32 -4.05 -1.66
C ALA A 104 4.58 -3.55 -0.42
N CYS A 105 3.99 -2.37 -0.48
CA CYS A 105 3.30 -1.77 0.65
C CYS A 105 1.84 -1.49 0.32
N MET A 106 0.93 -2.04 1.13
CA MET A 106 -0.50 -1.84 1.00
C MET A 106 -0.96 -0.54 1.67
N ASP A 107 -1.96 0.09 1.06
CA ASP A 107 -2.58 1.33 1.53
C ASP A 107 -4.03 1.10 1.96
N PHE A 108 -4.28 1.17 3.24
CA PHE A 108 -5.63 0.99 3.80
C PHE A 108 -6.60 2.10 3.39
N SER A 109 -6.09 3.28 3.03
CA SER A 109 -6.90 4.42 2.56
C SER A 109 -7.62 4.15 1.24
N PHE A 110 -7.09 3.23 0.41
CA PHE A 110 -7.72 2.84 -0.84
C PHE A 110 -8.66 1.66 -0.63
N ILE A 111 -9.94 1.91 -0.58
CA ILE A 111 -11.03 0.92 -0.40
C ILE A 111 -10.70 -0.07 0.74
N GLY A 112 -10.31 0.46 1.92
CA GLY A 112 -9.99 -0.35 3.10
C GLY A 112 -8.78 -1.28 2.91
N GLY A 113 -7.89 -1.00 1.97
CA GLY A 113 -6.76 -1.88 1.65
C GLY A 113 -7.18 -3.23 1.07
N SER A 114 -8.41 -3.34 0.54
CA SER A 114 -8.92 -4.61 0.06
C SER A 114 -8.12 -5.16 -1.12
N MET A 115 -7.84 -6.47 -1.06
CA MET A 115 -7.06 -7.18 -2.06
C MET A 115 -7.94 -7.52 -3.27
N GLY A 116 -7.71 -6.83 -4.38
CA GLY A 116 -8.27 -7.16 -5.70
C GLY A 116 -7.18 -7.67 -6.64
N SER A 117 -7.53 -7.82 -7.91
CA SER A 117 -6.66 -8.34 -8.98
C SER A 117 -5.34 -7.57 -9.10
N VAL A 118 -5.39 -6.23 -8.98
CA VAL A 118 -4.19 -5.38 -9.06
C VAL A 118 -3.25 -5.60 -7.89
N VAL A 119 -3.78 -5.76 -6.68
CA VAL A 119 -2.95 -6.03 -5.49
C VAL A 119 -2.17 -7.33 -5.67
N GLY A 120 -2.86 -8.42 -6.04
CA GLY A 120 -2.23 -9.70 -6.29
C GLY A 120 -1.24 -9.68 -7.45
N GLU A 121 -1.57 -9.00 -8.54
CA GLU A 121 -0.70 -8.86 -9.70
C GLU A 121 0.58 -8.10 -9.38
N LYS A 122 0.50 -6.97 -8.68
CA LYS A 122 1.67 -6.19 -8.28
C LYS A 122 2.57 -6.95 -7.30
N ILE A 123 1.99 -7.70 -6.35
CA ILE A 123 2.79 -8.57 -5.46
C ILE A 123 3.51 -9.64 -6.28
N ALA A 124 2.80 -10.32 -7.20
CA ALA A 124 3.39 -11.35 -8.03
C ALA A 124 4.56 -10.82 -8.89
N ARG A 125 4.37 -9.69 -9.56
CA ARG A 125 5.43 -9.05 -10.37
C ARG A 125 6.60 -8.57 -9.53
N ALA A 126 6.34 -8.01 -8.35
CA ALA A 126 7.40 -7.59 -7.45
C ALA A 126 8.22 -8.78 -6.92
N ALA A 127 7.57 -9.93 -6.66
CA ALA A 127 8.23 -11.18 -6.29
C ALA A 127 9.09 -11.71 -7.44
N ASP A 128 8.57 -11.73 -8.68
CA ASP A 128 9.33 -12.12 -9.87
C ASP A 128 10.55 -11.21 -10.07
N TYR A 129 10.36 -9.89 -9.94
CA TYR A 129 11.48 -8.93 -10.03
C TYR A 129 12.54 -9.19 -8.95
N ALA A 130 12.13 -9.46 -7.72
CA ALA A 130 13.04 -9.76 -6.63
C ALA A 130 13.82 -11.06 -6.89
N LEU A 131 13.16 -12.10 -7.39
CA LEU A 131 13.76 -13.38 -7.77
C LEU A 131 14.80 -13.20 -8.88
N ASP A 132 14.43 -12.55 -9.98
CA ASP A 132 15.31 -12.31 -11.13
C ASP A 132 16.56 -11.50 -10.77
N LYS A 133 16.40 -10.52 -9.88
CA LYS A 133 17.50 -9.65 -9.43
C LYS A 133 18.22 -10.16 -8.19
N LYS A 134 17.79 -11.30 -7.63
CA LYS A 134 18.31 -11.88 -6.37
C LYS A 134 18.31 -10.86 -5.23
N LEU A 135 17.18 -10.19 -5.05
CA LEU A 135 16.98 -9.17 -4.03
C LEU A 135 16.05 -9.66 -2.95
N PRO A 136 16.22 -9.21 -1.70
CA PRO A 136 15.23 -9.43 -0.65
C PRO A 136 13.91 -8.75 -1.02
N PHE A 137 12.80 -9.38 -0.62
CA PHE A 137 11.46 -8.90 -0.83
C PHE A 137 10.74 -8.72 0.50
N MET A 138 10.13 -7.55 0.70
CA MET A 138 9.35 -7.23 1.90
C MET A 138 7.92 -6.89 1.49
N ILE A 139 6.94 -7.45 2.21
CA ILE A 139 5.53 -7.08 2.07
C ILE A 139 5.06 -6.43 3.37
N ILE A 140 4.49 -5.22 3.25
CA ILE A 140 3.80 -4.53 4.35
C ILE A 140 2.32 -4.64 4.07
N SER A 141 1.66 -5.58 4.74
CA SER A 141 0.25 -5.87 4.53
C SER A 141 -0.65 -5.04 5.44
N LYS A 142 -1.66 -4.39 4.85
CA LYS A 142 -2.71 -3.64 5.54
C LYS A 142 -4.00 -3.81 4.75
N SER A 143 -4.84 -4.75 5.15
CA SER A 143 -5.99 -5.12 4.35
C SER A 143 -7.22 -5.40 5.20
N GLY A 144 -8.38 -4.96 4.71
CA GLY A 144 -9.68 -5.38 5.21
C GLY A 144 -10.14 -6.74 4.65
N GLY A 145 -9.34 -7.39 3.78
CA GLY A 145 -9.64 -8.68 3.18
C GLY A 145 -9.80 -8.66 1.66
N ALA A 146 -10.43 -9.69 1.09
CA ALA A 146 -10.69 -9.79 -0.34
C ALA A 146 -11.68 -8.71 -0.81
N ARG A 147 -11.40 -8.10 -1.97
CA ARG A 147 -12.26 -7.06 -2.54
C ARG A 147 -13.54 -7.66 -3.11
N MET A 148 -14.65 -7.42 -2.44
CA MET A 148 -15.96 -7.97 -2.78
C MET A 148 -16.39 -7.67 -4.23
N MET A 149 -16.12 -6.45 -4.72
CA MET A 149 -16.49 -6.01 -6.07
C MET A 149 -15.78 -6.77 -7.20
N GLU A 150 -14.72 -7.48 -6.89
CA GLU A 150 -14.03 -8.36 -7.87
C GLU A 150 -14.31 -9.85 -7.62
N ALA A 151 -15.17 -10.19 -6.67
CA ALA A 151 -15.68 -11.55 -6.38
C ALA A 151 -14.56 -12.62 -6.38
N ALA A 152 -14.73 -13.70 -7.16
CA ALA A 152 -13.76 -14.80 -7.25
C ALA A 152 -12.37 -14.35 -7.72
N LEU A 153 -12.25 -13.27 -8.50
CA LEU A 153 -10.94 -12.75 -8.91
C LEU A 153 -10.10 -12.29 -7.71
N SER A 154 -10.74 -11.73 -6.69
CA SER A 154 -10.06 -11.36 -5.44
C SER A 154 -9.52 -12.57 -4.69
N LEU A 155 -10.31 -13.65 -4.60
CA LEU A 155 -9.90 -14.90 -3.93
C LEU A 155 -8.77 -15.59 -4.66
N MET A 156 -8.78 -15.59 -6.00
CA MET A 156 -7.72 -16.19 -6.81
C MET A 156 -6.36 -15.51 -6.64
N GLN A 157 -6.31 -14.28 -6.12
CA GLN A 157 -5.05 -13.61 -5.83
C GLN A 157 -4.26 -14.30 -4.71
N LEU A 158 -4.93 -14.98 -3.78
CA LEU A 158 -4.26 -15.74 -2.72
C LEU A 158 -3.40 -16.87 -3.32
N ALA A 159 -3.97 -17.65 -4.25
CA ALA A 159 -3.23 -18.70 -4.95
C ALA A 159 -2.05 -18.14 -5.76
N LYS A 160 -2.30 -17.05 -6.52
CA LYS A 160 -1.26 -16.38 -7.33
C LYS A 160 -0.08 -15.92 -6.48
N THR A 161 -0.35 -15.18 -5.42
CA THR A 161 0.70 -14.62 -4.55
C THR A 161 1.44 -15.72 -3.79
N SER A 162 0.74 -16.73 -3.27
CA SER A 162 1.36 -17.87 -2.59
C SER A 162 2.31 -18.65 -3.50
N ALA A 163 1.90 -18.92 -4.75
CA ALA A 163 2.76 -19.59 -5.73
C ALA A 163 4.05 -18.79 -6.02
N LYS A 164 3.95 -17.46 -6.14
CA LYS A 164 5.13 -16.61 -6.38
C LYS A 164 6.04 -16.51 -5.16
N LEU A 165 5.48 -16.41 -3.96
CA LEU A 165 6.26 -16.39 -2.73
C LEU A 165 6.97 -17.73 -2.49
N ALA A 166 6.34 -18.86 -2.84
CA ALA A 166 6.98 -20.17 -2.77
C ALA A 166 8.19 -20.33 -3.72
N GLN A 167 8.19 -19.61 -4.86
CA GLN A 167 9.35 -19.58 -5.75
C GLN A 167 10.50 -18.71 -5.22
N LEU A 168 10.19 -17.77 -4.34
CA LEU A 168 11.15 -16.83 -3.76
C LEU A 168 11.82 -17.42 -2.50
N ALA A 169 11.17 -18.34 -1.81
CA ALA A 169 11.66 -18.99 -0.60
C ALA A 169 12.73 -20.05 -0.90
#